data_25229bd8d926011da4fe9a813b1050c5
#
_entry.id   25229bd8d926011da4fe9a813b1050c5
#
_cell.length_a   1.000
_cell.length_b   1.000
_cell.length_c   1.000
_cell.angle_alpha   90.00
_cell.angle_beta   90.00
_cell.angle_gamma   90.00
#
_symmetry.space_group_name_H-M   'P 1'
#
loop_
_entity.id
_entity.type
_entity.pdbx_description
1 polymer ?
#
loop_
_entity_poly.entity_id
_entity_poly.type
_entity_poly.pdbx_seq_one_letter_code
_entity_poly.pdbx_strand_id
1 'polypeptide(L)'
;MAIMEKKKLETFRKRLEVRRNELRTMVVRNQQDGRTADDEATQDVADRAASSYNKEFLFSQSNNDRQLLNMVDGALARIREGSFGECVSCGKEINAKRLEAVPWTRHCIECQEKAEQGLLEAAQ
;
A
#
# COMPACT_ATOMS: atom_id res chain seq x y z
N MET A 1 -6.38 -24.30 -10.36
CA MET A 1 -5.52 -23.29 -9.81
C MET A 1 -4.30 -23.08 -10.68
N ALA A 2 -4.14 -21.93 -11.25
CA ALA A 2 -2.97 -21.67 -12.09
C ALA A 2 -1.73 -21.52 -11.21
N ILE A 3 -0.71 -22.28 -11.52
CA ILE A 3 0.57 -22.19 -10.85
C ILE A 3 1.41 -21.19 -11.63
N MET A 4 1.70 -20.06 -11.02
CA MET A 4 2.55 -19.07 -11.64
C MET A 4 3.98 -19.60 -11.74
N GLU A 5 4.60 -19.43 -12.90
CA GLU A 5 5.97 -19.86 -13.09
C GLU A 5 6.91 -19.20 -12.07
N LYS A 6 7.94 -19.95 -11.66
CA LYS A 6 8.91 -19.44 -10.68
C LYS A 6 9.56 -18.13 -11.13
N LYS A 7 9.86 -18.00 -12.42
CA LYS A 7 10.46 -16.79 -12.99
C LYS A 7 9.54 -15.59 -12.83
N LYS A 8 8.23 -15.77 -13.08
CA LYS A 8 7.25 -14.73 -12.91
C LYS A 8 7.10 -14.32 -11.45
N LEU A 9 7.01 -15.30 -10.56
CA LEU A 9 6.94 -15.05 -9.12
C LEU A 9 8.16 -14.26 -8.64
N GLU A 10 9.34 -14.64 -9.10
CA GLU A 10 10.58 -13.98 -8.73
C GLU A 10 10.60 -12.52 -9.22
N THR A 11 10.10 -12.27 -10.43
CA THR A 11 9.99 -10.93 -10.98
C THR A 11 9.04 -10.07 -10.12
N PHE A 12 7.87 -10.61 -9.77
CA PHE A 12 6.93 -9.92 -8.90
C PHE A 12 7.51 -9.67 -7.52
N ARG A 13 8.20 -10.68 -6.96
CA ARG A 13 8.83 -10.54 -5.64
C ARG A 13 9.84 -9.38 -5.64
N LYS A 14 10.68 -9.31 -6.65
CA LYS A 14 11.68 -8.22 -6.76
C LYS A 14 11.02 -6.86 -6.89
N ARG A 15 9.99 -6.75 -7.73
CA ARG A 15 9.25 -5.50 -7.90
C ARG A 15 8.60 -5.06 -6.58
N LEU A 16 8.01 -5.99 -5.87
CA LEU A 16 7.37 -5.72 -4.58
C LEU A 16 8.39 -5.32 -3.51
N GLU A 17 9.53 -5.98 -3.46
CA GLU A 17 10.60 -5.62 -2.51
C GLU A 17 11.14 -4.22 -2.76
N VAL A 18 11.35 -3.85 -4.01
CA VAL A 18 11.80 -2.49 -4.36
C VAL A 18 10.75 -1.48 -3.91
N ARG A 19 9.48 -1.75 -4.22
CA ARG A 19 8.38 -0.86 -3.81
C ARG A 19 8.26 -0.77 -2.30
N ARG A 20 8.41 -1.89 -1.59
CA ARG A 20 8.40 -1.91 -0.13
C ARG A 20 9.48 -0.99 0.44
N ASN A 21 10.69 -1.08 -0.09
CA ASN A 21 11.80 -0.26 0.41
C ASN A 21 11.56 1.22 0.14
N GLU A 22 11.03 1.56 -1.03
CA GLU A 22 10.66 2.93 -1.36
C GLU A 22 9.61 3.47 -0.39
N LEU A 23 8.57 2.68 -0.14
CA LEU A 23 7.48 3.07 0.76
C LEU A 23 7.94 3.24 2.19
N ARG A 24 8.80 2.35 2.67
CA ARG A 24 9.39 2.47 4.02
C ARG A 24 10.16 3.76 4.18
N THR A 25 10.96 4.10 3.17
CA THR A 25 11.72 5.34 3.17
C THR A 25 10.79 6.54 3.19
N MET A 26 9.73 6.52 2.37
CA MET A 26 8.75 7.62 2.30
C MET A 26 8.00 7.78 3.62
N VAL A 27 7.58 6.70 4.26
CA VAL A 27 6.87 6.75 5.53
C VAL A 27 7.75 7.39 6.61
N VAL A 28 9.00 6.96 6.71
CA VAL A 28 9.94 7.51 7.69
C VAL A 28 10.18 9.00 7.41
N ARG A 29 10.42 9.35 6.16
CA ARG A 29 10.66 10.75 5.77
C ARG A 29 9.47 11.63 6.09
N ASN A 30 8.27 11.21 5.74
CA ASN A 30 7.06 11.99 5.98
C ASN A 30 6.81 12.19 7.47
N GLN A 31 7.11 11.20 8.30
CA GLN A 31 7.02 11.34 9.75
C GLN A 31 8.02 12.36 10.28
N GLN A 32 9.26 12.32 9.79
CA GLN A 32 10.29 13.27 10.20
C GLN A 32 9.94 14.69 9.76
N ASP A 33 9.47 14.85 8.52
CA ASP A 33 9.06 16.14 8.00
C ASP A 33 7.87 16.70 8.78
N GLY A 34 6.91 15.86 9.16
CA GLY A 34 5.79 16.26 9.98
C GLY A 34 6.22 16.72 11.37
N ARG A 35 7.17 16.03 11.99
CA ARG A 35 7.74 16.43 13.28
C ARG A 35 8.51 17.74 13.18
N THR A 36 9.32 17.88 12.15
CA THR A 36 10.06 19.10 11.91
C THR A 36 9.14 20.29 11.72
N ALA A 37 8.06 20.13 10.96
CA ALA A 37 7.07 21.18 10.78
C ALA A 37 6.40 21.57 12.10
N ASP A 38 6.17 20.62 12.99
CA ASP A 38 5.61 20.88 14.33
C ASP A 38 6.62 21.60 15.22
N ASP A 39 7.88 21.17 15.21
CA ASP A 39 8.96 21.74 16.01
C ASP A 39 9.33 23.14 15.55
N GLU A 40 9.20 23.41 14.27
CA GLU A 40 9.48 24.70 13.66
C GLU A 40 8.26 25.63 13.72
N ALA A 41 7.21 25.27 14.44
CA ALA A 41 6.02 26.11 14.58
C ALA A 41 6.42 27.49 15.05
N THR A 42 6.14 28.48 14.23
CA THR A 42 6.54 29.85 14.49
C THR A 42 5.65 30.53 15.51
N GLN A 43 6.08 31.67 15.97
CA GLN A 43 5.38 32.43 17.00
C GLN A 43 4.19 33.23 16.47
N ASP A 44 4.08 33.34 15.15
CA ASP A 44 3.01 34.05 14.47
C ASP A 44 1.80 33.12 14.28
N VAL A 45 0.59 33.63 14.50
CA VAL A 45 -0.66 32.86 14.39
C VAL A 45 -0.84 32.33 12.96
N ALA A 46 -0.56 33.15 11.96
CA ALA A 46 -0.66 32.74 10.55
C ALA A 46 0.32 31.63 10.23
N ASP A 47 1.54 31.74 10.74
CA ASP A 47 2.57 30.73 10.53
C ASP A 47 2.24 29.42 11.26
N ARG A 48 1.62 29.50 12.44
CA ARG A 48 1.12 28.32 13.13
C ARG A 48 0.04 27.61 12.34
N ALA A 49 -0.89 28.36 11.74
CA ALA A 49 -1.92 27.78 10.91
C ALA A 49 -1.33 27.07 9.69
N ALA A 50 -0.35 27.69 9.03
CA ALA A 50 0.34 27.10 7.90
C ALA A 50 1.11 25.83 8.30
N SER A 51 1.78 25.86 9.46
CA SER A 51 2.50 24.70 9.98
C SER A 51 1.56 23.54 10.31
N SER A 52 0.40 23.84 10.92
CA SER A 52 -0.61 22.84 11.23
C SER A 52 -1.16 22.19 9.97
N TYR A 53 -1.43 22.99 8.93
CA TYR A 53 -1.91 22.49 7.65
C TYR A 53 -0.88 21.54 7.01
N ASN A 54 0.39 21.96 6.98
CA ASN A 54 1.47 21.14 6.43
C ASN A 54 1.64 19.83 7.19
N LYS A 55 1.54 19.89 8.52
CA LYS A 55 1.63 18.70 9.37
C LYS A 55 0.50 17.73 9.06
N GLU A 56 -0.73 18.21 8.96
CA GLU A 56 -1.88 17.37 8.62
C GLU A 56 -1.72 16.73 7.24
N PHE A 57 -1.25 17.48 6.26
CA PHE A 57 -1.02 16.98 4.91
C PHE A 57 0.03 15.84 4.92
N LEU A 58 1.15 16.07 5.61
CA LEU A 58 2.23 15.08 5.70
C LEU A 58 1.77 13.81 6.41
N PHE A 59 1.00 13.92 7.47
CA PHE A 59 0.47 12.77 8.18
C PHE A 59 -0.55 12.00 7.34
N SER A 60 -1.41 12.70 6.60
CA SER A 60 -2.37 12.06 5.71
C SER A 60 -1.66 11.27 4.62
N GLN A 61 -0.63 11.84 4.01
CA GLN A 61 0.17 11.18 2.99
C GLN A 61 0.89 9.96 3.57
N SER A 62 1.44 10.08 4.79
CA SER A 62 2.08 8.98 5.48
C SER A 62 1.11 7.83 5.75
N ASN A 63 -0.15 8.13 6.11
CA ASN A 63 -1.16 7.10 6.30
C ASN A 63 -1.46 6.34 5.01
N ASN A 64 -1.57 7.04 3.89
CA ASN A 64 -1.78 6.41 2.58
C ASN A 64 -0.59 5.51 2.22
N ASP A 65 0.62 5.98 2.46
CA ASP A 65 1.84 5.21 2.21
C ASP A 65 1.91 3.96 3.09
N ARG A 66 1.49 4.08 4.35
CA ARG A 66 1.44 2.94 5.28
C ARG A 66 0.44 1.90 4.84
N GLN A 67 -0.73 2.32 4.37
CA GLN A 67 -1.74 1.39 3.85
C GLN A 67 -1.19 0.64 2.64
N LEU A 68 -0.55 1.36 1.72
CA LEU A 68 0.05 0.76 0.55
C LEU A 68 1.18 -0.20 0.94
N LEU A 69 2.01 0.20 1.90
CA LEU A 69 3.08 -0.65 2.42
C LEU A 69 2.51 -1.95 2.99
N ASN A 70 1.42 -1.88 3.74
CA ASN A 70 0.76 -3.07 4.27
C ASN A 70 0.26 -3.99 3.15
N MET A 71 -0.26 -3.42 2.08
CA MET A 71 -0.71 -4.20 0.93
C MET A 71 0.47 -4.88 0.22
N VAL A 72 1.59 -4.18 0.09
CA VAL A 72 2.82 -4.73 -0.51
C VAL A 72 3.38 -5.86 0.36
N ASP A 73 3.45 -5.65 1.68
CA ASP A 73 3.90 -6.68 2.61
C ASP A 73 2.98 -7.91 2.56
N GLY A 74 1.67 -7.69 2.46
CA GLY A 74 0.70 -8.77 2.30
C GLY A 74 0.93 -9.57 1.03
N ALA A 75 1.24 -8.90 -0.08
CA ALA A 75 1.54 -9.58 -1.35
C ALA A 75 2.81 -10.43 -1.24
N LEU A 76 3.85 -9.90 -0.59
CA LEU A 76 5.08 -10.65 -0.35
C LEU A 76 4.82 -11.88 0.53
N ALA A 77 3.96 -11.76 1.53
CA ALA A 77 3.56 -12.89 2.36
C ALA A 77 2.86 -13.96 1.54
N ARG A 78 1.96 -13.58 0.63
CA ARG A 78 1.26 -14.52 -0.24
C ARG A 78 2.21 -15.24 -1.20
N ILE A 79 3.28 -14.58 -1.66
CA ILE A 79 4.32 -15.24 -2.45
C ILE A 79 4.98 -16.35 -1.62
N ARG A 80 5.31 -16.07 -0.36
CA ARG A 80 5.91 -17.07 0.55
C ARG A 80 4.96 -18.23 0.83
N GLU A 81 3.68 -17.93 0.95
CA GLU A 81 2.65 -18.92 1.28
C GLU A 81 2.16 -19.71 0.07
N GLY A 82 2.49 -19.26 -1.14
CA GLY A 82 2.08 -19.94 -2.37
C GLY A 82 0.68 -19.57 -2.86
N SER A 83 0.10 -18.49 -2.34
CA SER A 83 -1.24 -18.03 -2.73
C SER A 83 -1.24 -16.75 -3.55
N PHE A 84 -0.08 -16.29 -3.97
CA PHE A 84 0.01 -15.07 -4.77
C PHE A 84 -0.72 -15.25 -6.11
N GLY A 85 -1.52 -14.23 -6.48
CA GLY A 85 -2.30 -14.26 -7.71
C GLY A 85 -3.71 -14.79 -7.54
N GLU A 86 -4.07 -15.23 -6.33
CA GLU A 86 -5.42 -15.67 -6.00
C GLU A 86 -6.16 -14.58 -5.24
N CYS A 87 -7.43 -14.36 -5.58
CA CYS A 87 -8.27 -13.44 -4.84
C CYS A 87 -8.48 -13.93 -3.41
N VAL A 88 -8.23 -13.09 -2.43
CA VAL A 88 -8.37 -13.48 -1.02
C VAL A 88 -9.83 -13.70 -0.61
N SER A 89 -10.79 -13.16 -1.36
CA SER A 89 -12.21 -13.30 -1.04
C SER A 89 -12.87 -14.49 -1.71
N CYS A 90 -12.64 -14.70 -3.00
CA CYS A 90 -13.32 -15.75 -3.76
C CYS A 90 -12.43 -16.91 -4.19
N GLY A 91 -11.12 -16.77 -4.02
CA GLY A 91 -10.17 -17.82 -4.39
C GLY A 91 -9.89 -17.94 -5.88
N LYS A 92 -10.57 -17.17 -6.71
CA LYS A 92 -10.34 -17.21 -8.15
C LYS A 92 -9.03 -16.54 -8.51
N GLU A 93 -8.48 -16.93 -9.65
CA GLU A 93 -7.27 -16.34 -10.17
C GLU A 93 -7.50 -14.87 -10.54
N ILE A 94 -6.57 -14.01 -10.13
CA ILE A 94 -6.60 -12.59 -10.50
C ILE A 94 -6.05 -12.46 -11.92
N ASN A 95 -6.68 -11.62 -12.75
CA ASN A 95 -6.25 -11.38 -14.12
C ASN A 95 -4.79 -10.94 -14.16
N ALA A 96 -4.01 -11.53 -15.08
CA ALA A 96 -2.57 -11.26 -15.19
C ALA A 96 -2.26 -9.79 -15.46
N LYS A 97 -3.07 -9.12 -16.28
CA LYS A 97 -2.89 -7.70 -16.55
C LYS A 97 -3.09 -6.85 -15.31
N ARG A 98 -4.07 -7.23 -14.49
CA ARG A 98 -4.32 -6.54 -13.23
C ARG A 98 -3.15 -6.71 -12.26
N LEU A 99 -2.60 -7.92 -12.17
CA LEU A 99 -1.42 -8.19 -11.35
C LEU A 99 -0.19 -7.41 -11.82
N GLU A 100 0.01 -7.28 -13.12
CA GLU A 100 1.13 -6.50 -13.64
C GLU A 100 1.00 -5.02 -13.33
N ALA A 101 -0.23 -4.50 -13.39
CA ALA A 101 -0.48 -3.09 -13.10
C ALA A 101 -0.43 -2.81 -11.58
N VAL A 102 -0.96 -3.73 -10.77
CA VAL A 102 -1.08 -3.56 -9.32
C VAL A 102 -0.62 -4.86 -8.65
N PRO A 103 0.70 -5.09 -8.53
CA PRO A 103 1.20 -6.37 -8.00
C PRO A 103 0.76 -6.68 -6.57
N TRP A 104 0.38 -5.67 -5.79
CA TRP A 104 -0.07 -5.85 -4.42
C TRP A 104 -1.57 -6.07 -4.30
N THR A 105 -2.30 -6.16 -5.41
CA THR A 105 -3.75 -6.39 -5.35
C THR A 105 -4.04 -7.74 -4.71
N ARG A 106 -5.08 -7.78 -3.89
CA ARG A 106 -5.52 -8.99 -3.21
C ARG A 106 -6.90 -9.46 -3.67
N HIS A 107 -7.58 -8.65 -4.47
CA HIS A 107 -8.92 -8.97 -4.96
C HIS A 107 -8.95 -9.04 -6.48
N CYS A 108 -9.76 -9.95 -7.03
CA CYS A 108 -10.14 -9.87 -8.43
C CYS A 108 -11.02 -8.63 -8.62
N ILE A 109 -11.26 -8.25 -9.87
CA ILE A 109 -12.00 -7.02 -10.15
C ILE A 109 -13.41 -7.04 -9.56
N GLU A 110 -14.08 -8.18 -9.62
CA GLU A 110 -15.42 -8.33 -9.05
C GLU A 110 -15.44 -8.14 -7.54
N CYS A 111 -14.50 -8.75 -6.83
CA CYS A 111 -14.42 -8.63 -5.38
C CYS A 111 -13.96 -7.24 -4.97
N GLN A 112 -13.10 -6.60 -5.76
CA GLN A 112 -12.69 -5.22 -5.50
C GLN A 112 -13.88 -4.28 -5.60
N GLU A 113 -14.72 -4.45 -6.61
CA GLU A 113 -15.93 -3.64 -6.75
C GLU A 113 -16.88 -3.84 -5.56
N LYS A 114 -17.04 -5.09 -5.12
CA LYS A 114 -17.86 -5.39 -3.93
C LYS A 114 -17.30 -4.75 -2.68
N ALA A 115 -15.99 -4.77 -2.50
CA ALA A 115 -15.34 -4.15 -1.35
C ALA A 115 -15.56 -2.64 -1.35
N GLU A 116 -15.45 -2.00 -2.51
CA GLU A 116 -15.68 -0.56 -2.66
C GLU A 116 -17.14 -0.19 -2.39
N GLN A 117 -18.07 -1.08 -2.68
CA GLN A 117 -19.48 -0.88 -2.40
C GLN A 117 -19.87 -1.23 -0.96
N GLY A 118 -18.92 -1.68 -0.16
CA GLY A 118 -19.17 -2.09 1.22
C GLY A 118 -19.86 -3.45 1.35
N LEU A 119 -19.86 -4.26 0.28
CA LEU A 119 -20.53 -5.57 0.28
C LEU A 119 -19.63 -6.69 0.82
N LEU A 120 -18.36 -6.43 1.01
CA LEU A 120 -17.42 -7.36 1.62
C LEU A 120 -16.99 -6.82 2.97
N GLU A 121 -16.68 -7.73 3.89
CA GLU A 121 -16.09 -7.33 5.15
C GLU A 121 -14.72 -6.72 4.88
N ALA A 122 -14.26 -5.86 5.81
CA ALA A 122 -12.98 -5.21 5.69
C ALA A 122 -11.90 -6.26 5.37
N ALA A 123 -11.21 -6.06 4.28
CA ALA A 123 -10.19 -7.01 3.83
C ALA A 123 -9.05 -7.08 4.83
N GLN A 124 -8.75 -8.29 5.20
CA GLN A 124 -7.72 -8.58 6.18
C GLN A 124 -6.34 -8.56 5.55
#